data_67e374347ec19005c17e6bcb41b2e2d9
#
_entry.id   67e374347ec19005c17e6bcb41b2e2d9
#
_cell.length_a   1.000
_cell.length_b   1.000
_cell.length_c   1.000
_cell.angle_alpha   90.00
_cell.angle_beta   90.00
_cell.angle_gamma   90.00
#
_symmetry.space_group_name_H-M   'P 1'
#
loop_
_entity.id
_entity.type
_entity.pdbx_description
1 polymer ?
#
loop_
_entity_poly.entity_id
_entity_poly.type
_entity_poly.pdbx_seq_one_letter_code
_entity_poly.pdbx_strand_id
1 'polypeptide(L)'
;RYKKKIKEGDEGLVHVSEMDWTNKNINPAKVVQTGDETEVMVLEIDEERRRISLGMKQCTSNPWETFAATHNKGDRVSGAIKSITDFGIFIGLDGGIDGLVHLSDISWLTPGDESVRNFAKGEEVEAVVLAVDPERERISLGLKQLDQDPFATFMAENPRGSQVKGIVKEVDARGAVIELMD
;
A
#
# COMPACT_ATOMS: atom_id res chain seq x y z
N ARG A 1 12.33 26.68 -3.09
CA ARG A 1 11.58 26.76 -1.81
C ARG A 1 11.42 28.22 -1.43
N TYR A 2 10.28 28.82 -1.77
CA TYR A 2 9.99 30.21 -1.37
C TYR A 2 9.39 30.21 0.03
N LYS A 3 10.18 30.59 1.03
CA LYS A 3 9.66 31.01 2.34
C LYS A 3 9.07 32.41 2.19
N LYS A 4 7.79 32.52 1.82
CA LYS A 4 7.08 33.80 1.95
C LYS A 4 6.67 33.97 3.41
N LYS A 5 7.18 35.02 4.05
CA LYS A 5 6.61 35.49 5.31
C LYS A 5 5.20 36.01 5.05
N ILE A 6 4.22 35.42 5.74
CA ILE A 6 2.88 35.98 5.81
C ILE A 6 2.99 37.30 6.55
N LYS A 7 2.35 38.36 6.03
CA LYS A 7 2.35 39.67 6.69
C LYS A 7 1.65 39.57 8.04
N GLU A 8 2.11 40.37 8.99
CA GLU A 8 1.48 40.51 10.30
C GLU A 8 0.00 40.85 10.15
N GLY A 9 -0.89 39.99 10.74
CA GLY A 9 -2.33 40.14 10.65
C GLY A 9 -3.05 39.28 9.61
N ASP A 10 -2.34 38.64 8.70
CA ASP A 10 -2.94 37.67 7.78
C ASP A 10 -3.12 36.32 8.47
N GLU A 11 -4.26 35.68 8.27
CA GLU A 11 -4.58 34.39 8.85
C GLU A 11 -4.75 33.31 7.76
N GLY A 12 -4.23 32.13 8.02
CA GLY A 12 -4.41 30.94 7.20
C GLY A 12 -4.89 29.77 8.03
N LEU A 13 -5.55 28.81 7.39
CA LEU A 13 -6.05 27.58 8.02
C LEU A 13 -5.21 26.38 7.63
N VAL A 14 -4.80 25.61 8.64
CA VAL A 14 -4.25 24.26 8.47
C VAL A 14 -5.35 23.28 8.83
N HIS A 15 -5.89 22.57 7.82
CA HIS A 15 -6.86 21.51 8.06
C HIS A 15 -6.17 20.32 8.74
N VAL A 16 -6.91 19.58 9.56
CA VAL A 16 -6.37 18.41 10.30
C VAL A 16 -5.72 17.37 9.38
N SER A 17 -6.24 17.18 8.19
CA SER A 17 -5.69 16.27 7.17
C SER A 17 -4.32 16.71 6.62
N GLU A 18 -3.93 17.96 6.86
CA GLU A 18 -2.66 18.54 6.40
C GLU A 18 -1.61 18.67 7.53
N MET A 19 -1.88 18.10 8.71
CA MET A 19 -0.99 18.18 9.88
C MET A 19 -0.01 17.01 9.98
N ASP A 20 -0.43 15.82 9.57
CA ASP A 20 0.37 14.59 9.67
C ASP A 20 0.20 13.72 8.43
N TRP A 21 1.27 13.09 7.97
CA TRP A 21 1.25 12.21 6.79
C TRP A 21 0.48 10.91 7.01
N THR A 22 0.57 10.35 8.21
CA THR A 22 0.04 9.01 8.50
C THR A 22 -1.25 9.03 9.30
N ASN A 23 -1.45 10.03 10.16
CA ASN A 23 -2.66 10.19 10.97
C ASN A 23 -3.53 11.33 10.46
N LYS A 24 -4.51 11.02 9.63
CA LYS A 24 -5.44 12.01 9.04
C LYS A 24 -6.43 12.60 10.04
N ASN A 25 -6.64 11.95 11.17
CA ASN A 25 -7.57 12.34 12.22
C ASN A 25 -6.86 12.73 13.52
N ILE A 26 -5.63 13.23 13.40
CA ILE A 26 -4.86 13.66 14.57
C ILE A 26 -5.59 14.78 15.30
N ASN A 27 -5.52 14.76 16.64
CA ASN A 27 -6.07 15.86 17.43
C ASN A 27 -5.15 17.08 17.31
N PRO A 28 -5.60 18.23 16.72
CA PRO A 28 -4.76 19.39 16.54
C PRO A 28 -4.13 19.93 17.83
N ALA A 29 -4.85 19.84 18.96
CA ALA A 29 -4.36 20.27 20.25
C ALA A 29 -3.14 19.47 20.76
N LYS A 30 -2.92 18.27 20.25
CA LYS A 30 -1.73 17.44 20.56
C LYS A 30 -0.52 17.80 19.74
N VAL A 31 -0.72 18.48 18.61
CA VAL A 31 0.35 18.87 17.68
C VAL A 31 0.83 20.26 17.97
N VAL A 32 -0.10 21.21 18.11
CA VAL A 32 0.17 22.64 18.31
C VAL A 32 -0.76 23.23 19.36
N GLN A 33 -0.29 24.29 20.03
CA GLN A 33 -1.06 25.05 21.01
C GLN A 33 -1.04 26.52 20.62
N THR A 34 -2.05 27.27 21.06
CA THR A 34 -2.12 28.70 20.84
C THR A 34 -0.86 29.41 21.37
N GLY A 35 -0.23 30.19 20.52
CA GLY A 35 1.02 30.90 20.80
C GLY A 35 2.28 30.21 20.33
N ASP A 36 2.19 28.94 19.87
CA ASP A 36 3.33 28.22 19.29
C ASP A 36 3.75 28.83 17.95
N GLU A 37 5.05 28.87 17.72
CA GLU A 37 5.61 29.14 16.39
C GLU A 37 5.80 27.83 15.62
N THR A 38 5.32 27.77 14.37
CA THR A 38 5.45 26.59 13.54
C THR A 38 5.72 26.96 12.09
N GLU A 39 6.40 26.08 11.37
CA GLU A 39 6.58 26.21 9.93
C GLU A 39 5.39 25.61 9.19
N VAL A 40 4.92 26.33 8.18
CA VAL A 40 3.82 25.90 7.31
C VAL A 40 4.14 26.14 5.85
N MET A 41 3.51 25.38 4.98
CA MET A 41 3.60 25.58 3.53
C MET A 41 2.28 26.16 3.03
N VAL A 42 2.34 27.17 2.18
CA VAL A 42 1.16 27.71 1.51
C VAL A 42 0.73 26.73 0.42
N LEU A 43 -0.48 26.18 0.54
CA LEU A 43 -1.04 25.24 -0.41
C LEU A 43 -1.87 25.93 -1.48
N GLU A 44 -2.76 26.84 -1.05
CA GLU A 44 -3.67 27.55 -1.93
C GLU A 44 -3.97 28.94 -1.37
N ILE A 45 -4.13 29.91 -2.27
CA ILE A 45 -4.58 31.27 -1.93
C ILE A 45 -5.83 31.57 -2.76
N ASP A 46 -6.94 31.81 -2.07
CA ASP A 46 -8.19 32.26 -2.67
C ASP A 46 -8.36 33.76 -2.41
N GLU A 47 -8.03 34.57 -3.42
CA GLU A 47 -8.08 36.04 -3.31
C GLU A 47 -9.50 36.55 -3.19
N GLU A 48 -10.47 35.93 -3.83
CA GLU A 48 -11.88 36.33 -3.80
C GLU A 48 -12.49 36.15 -2.41
N ARG A 49 -12.21 35.00 -1.79
CA ARG A 49 -12.69 34.65 -0.45
C ARG A 49 -11.74 35.07 0.66
N ARG A 50 -10.57 35.58 0.31
CA ARG A 50 -9.50 35.93 1.22
C ARG A 50 -9.11 34.82 2.19
N ARG A 51 -8.96 33.60 1.62
CA ARG A 51 -8.57 32.41 2.36
C ARG A 51 -7.20 31.92 1.92
N ILE A 52 -6.41 31.53 2.90
CA ILE A 52 -5.11 30.89 2.69
C ILE A 52 -5.16 29.51 3.30
N SER A 53 -4.96 28.49 2.46
CA SER A 53 -4.85 27.11 2.90
C SER A 53 -3.38 26.77 3.11
N LEU A 54 -3.07 26.28 4.31
CA LEU A 54 -1.73 25.95 4.75
C LEU A 54 -1.61 24.47 5.06
N GLY A 55 -0.40 23.94 4.98
CA GLY A 55 -0.08 22.57 5.37
C GLY A 55 1.15 22.55 6.28
N MET A 56 1.14 21.66 7.27
CA MET A 56 2.27 21.42 8.16
C MET A 56 3.06 20.20 7.74
N LYS A 57 2.39 19.12 7.35
CA LYS A 57 3.03 17.86 6.94
C LYS A 57 4.00 18.04 5.78
N GLN A 58 3.75 18.98 4.87
CA GLN A 58 4.59 19.28 3.72
C GLN A 58 5.97 19.85 4.09
N CYS A 59 6.13 20.34 5.31
CA CYS A 59 7.41 20.78 5.85
C CYS A 59 8.29 19.62 6.31
N THR A 60 7.73 18.42 6.41
CA THR A 60 8.42 17.16 6.73
C THR A 60 8.51 16.27 5.50
N SER A 61 9.38 15.26 5.55
CA SER A 61 9.51 14.30 4.45
C SER A 61 8.25 13.44 4.33
N ASN A 62 7.79 13.23 3.10
CA ASN A 62 6.71 12.30 2.80
C ASN A 62 7.20 10.86 3.01
N PRO A 63 6.60 10.08 3.95
CA PRO A 63 7.06 8.72 4.25
C PRO A 63 6.98 7.78 3.03
N TRP A 64 5.99 7.97 2.15
CA TRP A 64 5.87 7.15 0.92
C TRP A 64 6.95 7.47 -0.09
N GLU A 65 7.39 8.74 -0.22
CA GLU A 65 8.54 9.10 -1.06
C GLU A 65 9.85 8.53 -0.50
N THR A 66 10.04 8.57 0.80
CA THR A 66 11.19 7.97 1.48
C THR A 66 11.21 6.46 1.24
N PHE A 67 10.08 5.79 1.38
CA PHE A 67 9.95 4.37 1.10
C PHE A 67 10.27 4.05 -0.37
N ALA A 68 9.74 4.82 -1.30
CA ALA A 68 10.00 4.67 -2.73
C ALA A 68 11.48 4.85 -3.09
N ALA A 69 12.19 5.74 -2.38
CA ALA A 69 13.62 5.98 -2.58
C ALA A 69 14.51 4.84 -2.05
N THR A 70 14.05 4.12 -1.02
CA THR A 70 14.81 3.05 -0.36
C THR A 70 14.40 1.64 -0.78
N HIS A 71 13.22 1.48 -1.40
CA HIS A 71 12.68 0.20 -1.82
C HIS A 71 12.28 0.24 -3.29
N ASN A 72 12.70 -0.76 -4.04
CA ASN A 72 12.36 -0.93 -5.44
C ASN A 72 11.28 -2.00 -5.60
N LYS A 73 10.59 -1.99 -6.75
CA LYS A 73 9.69 -3.07 -7.13
C LYS A 73 10.43 -4.40 -7.11
N GLY A 74 9.87 -5.38 -6.41
CA GLY A 74 10.46 -6.69 -6.24
C GLY A 74 11.25 -6.87 -4.93
N ASP A 75 11.49 -5.80 -4.18
CA ASP A 75 12.15 -5.89 -2.87
C ASP A 75 11.23 -6.57 -1.86
N ARG A 76 11.84 -7.31 -0.94
CA ARG A 76 11.13 -7.97 0.16
C ARG A 76 11.08 -7.06 1.37
N VAL A 77 9.91 -7.00 1.98
CA VAL A 77 9.68 -6.26 3.22
C VAL A 77 8.91 -7.14 4.21
N SER A 78 9.08 -6.89 5.49
CA SER A 78 8.35 -7.59 6.54
C SER A 78 7.63 -6.61 7.44
N GLY A 79 6.52 -7.06 8.00
CA GLY A 79 5.72 -6.26 8.91
C GLY A 79 4.60 -7.07 9.53
N ALA A 80 3.94 -6.50 10.54
CA ALA A 80 2.80 -7.11 11.20
C ALA A 80 1.51 -6.75 10.47
N ILE A 81 0.59 -7.70 10.39
CA ILE A 81 -0.74 -7.48 9.85
C ILE A 81 -1.50 -6.53 10.76
N LYS A 82 -1.89 -5.37 10.25
CA LYS A 82 -2.67 -4.37 11.00
C LYS A 82 -4.15 -4.60 10.92
N SER A 83 -4.65 -4.96 9.75
CA SER A 83 -6.06 -5.27 9.54
C SER A 83 -6.25 -6.20 8.35
N ILE A 84 -7.36 -6.93 8.39
CA ILE A 84 -7.80 -7.81 7.31
C ILE A 84 -9.18 -7.35 6.90
N THR A 85 -9.33 -7.05 5.60
CA THR A 85 -10.57 -6.55 5.03
C THR A 85 -11.08 -7.46 3.92
N ASP A 86 -12.27 -7.18 3.39
CA ASP A 86 -12.88 -7.94 2.30
C ASP A 86 -12.09 -7.87 0.98
N PHE A 87 -11.23 -6.88 0.82
CA PHE A 87 -10.44 -6.68 -0.40
C PHE A 87 -8.93 -6.94 -0.23
N GLY A 88 -8.46 -7.17 0.98
CA GLY A 88 -7.05 -7.49 1.20
C GLY A 88 -6.57 -7.38 2.64
N ILE A 89 -5.26 -7.45 2.78
CA ILE A 89 -4.54 -7.42 4.06
C ILE A 89 -3.69 -6.15 4.13
N PHE A 90 -3.84 -5.38 5.21
CA PHE A 90 -2.97 -4.24 5.51
C PHE A 90 -1.81 -4.67 6.40
N ILE A 91 -0.60 -4.36 5.95
CA ILE A 91 0.65 -4.69 6.64
C ILE A 91 1.31 -3.38 7.06
N GLY A 92 1.67 -3.26 8.34
CA GLY A 92 2.41 -2.12 8.87
C GLY A 92 3.87 -2.16 8.44
N LEU A 93 4.33 -1.08 7.81
CA LEU A 93 5.71 -0.91 7.36
C LEU A 93 6.44 0.12 8.21
N ASP A 94 7.75 0.19 8.07
CA ASP A 94 8.58 1.20 8.73
C ASP A 94 8.16 2.61 8.31
N GLY A 95 8.22 3.56 9.23
CA GLY A 95 7.83 4.94 9.00
C GLY A 95 6.34 5.24 9.24
N GLY A 96 5.60 4.29 9.84
CA GLY A 96 4.18 4.48 10.18
C GLY A 96 3.21 4.41 9.01
N ILE A 97 3.66 3.90 7.88
CA ILE A 97 2.85 3.70 6.67
C ILE A 97 2.40 2.25 6.54
N ASP A 98 1.33 2.01 5.81
CA ASP A 98 0.76 0.69 5.59
C ASP A 98 0.84 0.29 4.13
N GLY A 99 1.17 -0.99 3.89
CA GLY A 99 1.07 -1.61 2.58
C GLY A 99 -0.18 -2.48 2.48
N LEU A 100 -0.75 -2.57 1.29
CA LEU A 100 -1.92 -3.41 1.00
C LEU A 100 -1.53 -4.60 0.14
N VAL A 101 -1.88 -5.80 0.61
CA VAL A 101 -1.88 -7.02 -0.20
C VAL A 101 -3.31 -7.26 -0.68
N HIS A 102 -3.56 -7.04 -1.98
CA HIS A 102 -4.86 -7.33 -2.57
C HIS A 102 -5.17 -8.83 -2.51
N LEU A 103 -6.44 -9.22 -2.43
CA LEU A 103 -6.86 -10.63 -2.38
C LEU A 103 -6.23 -11.49 -3.49
N SER A 104 -6.14 -10.95 -4.70
CA SER A 104 -5.53 -11.63 -5.85
C SER A 104 -4.02 -11.85 -5.72
N ASP A 105 -3.35 -11.19 -4.78
CA ASP A 105 -1.90 -11.24 -4.58
C ASP A 105 -1.48 -12.07 -3.37
N ILE A 106 -2.40 -12.83 -2.76
CA ILE A 106 -2.12 -13.64 -1.56
C ILE A 106 -1.57 -15.02 -1.92
N SER A 107 -2.21 -15.73 -2.84
CA SER A 107 -1.82 -17.09 -3.21
C SER A 107 -2.05 -17.37 -4.70
N TRP A 108 -1.19 -18.19 -5.28
CA TRP A 108 -1.34 -18.71 -6.64
C TRP A 108 -2.39 -19.81 -6.75
N LEU A 109 -2.54 -20.62 -5.70
CA LEU A 109 -3.32 -21.86 -5.72
C LEU A 109 -4.71 -21.72 -5.09
N THR A 110 -4.84 -20.83 -4.11
CA THR A 110 -6.07 -20.64 -3.33
C THR A 110 -6.72 -19.31 -3.68
N PRO A 111 -8.05 -19.24 -3.86
CA PRO A 111 -8.76 -17.96 -4.02
C PRO A 111 -8.46 -17.01 -2.88
N GLY A 112 -8.38 -15.71 -3.17
CA GLY A 112 -7.98 -14.70 -2.21
C GLY A 112 -8.88 -14.60 -0.98
N ASP A 113 -10.19 -14.77 -1.15
CA ASP A 113 -11.17 -14.76 -0.06
C ASP A 113 -11.03 -15.98 0.89
N GLU A 114 -10.51 -17.09 0.41
CA GLU A 114 -10.15 -18.23 1.25
C GLU A 114 -8.76 -18.08 1.87
N SER A 115 -7.79 -17.59 1.10
CA SER A 115 -6.41 -17.40 1.55
C SER A 115 -6.31 -16.42 2.71
N VAL A 116 -7.11 -15.36 2.72
CA VAL A 116 -7.12 -14.35 3.77
C VAL A 116 -7.48 -14.91 5.15
N ARG A 117 -8.22 -16.01 5.21
CA ARG A 117 -8.60 -16.68 6.46
C ARG A 117 -7.44 -17.38 7.17
N ASN A 118 -6.33 -17.61 6.46
CA ASN A 118 -5.13 -18.22 7.03
C ASN A 118 -4.25 -17.20 7.78
N PHE A 119 -4.61 -15.93 7.76
CA PHE A 119 -3.87 -14.85 8.39
C PHE A 119 -4.65 -14.26 9.55
N ALA A 120 -3.92 -13.76 10.54
CA ALA A 120 -4.49 -13.14 11.72
C ALA A 120 -3.87 -11.76 11.97
N LYS A 121 -4.67 -10.84 12.49
CA LYS A 121 -4.20 -9.51 12.91
C LYS A 121 -3.08 -9.65 13.96
N GLY A 122 -1.98 -8.94 13.73
CA GLY A 122 -0.79 -8.99 14.58
C GLY A 122 0.25 -10.02 14.15
N GLU A 123 -0.07 -10.90 13.18
CA GLU A 123 0.89 -11.85 12.60
C GLU A 123 1.95 -11.12 11.80
N GLU A 124 3.21 -11.46 12.00
CA GLU A 124 4.31 -10.92 11.22
C GLU A 124 4.48 -11.72 9.94
N VAL A 125 4.48 -11.04 8.80
CA VAL A 125 4.60 -11.64 7.48
C VAL A 125 5.63 -10.92 6.62
N GLU A 126 6.19 -11.62 5.66
CA GLU A 126 7.06 -11.08 4.63
C GLU A 126 6.24 -10.89 3.35
N ALA A 127 6.51 -9.81 2.63
CA ALA A 127 5.83 -9.49 1.37
C ALA A 127 6.80 -8.90 0.36
N VAL A 128 6.40 -8.88 -0.90
CA VAL A 128 7.16 -8.29 -2.01
C VAL A 128 6.52 -6.96 -2.42
N VAL A 129 7.33 -5.93 -2.62
CA VAL A 129 6.87 -4.63 -3.12
C VAL A 129 6.49 -4.76 -4.60
N LEU A 130 5.22 -4.51 -4.91
CA LEU A 130 4.70 -4.51 -6.28
C LEU A 130 4.69 -3.12 -6.89
N ALA A 131 4.29 -2.12 -6.14
CA ALA A 131 4.25 -0.73 -6.56
C ALA A 131 4.26 0.21 -5.35
N VAL A 132 4.83 1.39 -5.54
CA VAL A 132 4.77 2.50 -4.56
C VAL A 132 4.26 3.73 -5.28
N ASP A 133 3.19 4.31 -4.76
CA ASP A 133 2.60 5.54 -5.28
C ASP A 133 2.57 6.60 -4.17
N PRO A 134 3.60 7.48 -4.07
CA PRO A 134 3.66 8.49 -3.03
C PRO A 134 2.57 9.55 -3.14
N GLU A 135 2.10 9.85 -4.34
CA GLU A 135 1.05 10.85 -4.55
C GLU A 135 -0.30 10.39 -4.02
N ARG A 136 -0.62 9.11 -4.20
CA ARG A 136 -1.85 8.48 -3.69
C ARG A 136 -1.70 7.92 -2.28
N GLU A 137 -0.50 7.99 -1.72
CA GLU A 137 -0.18 7.45 -0.40
C GLU A 137 -0.49 5.96 -0.29
N ARG A 138 -0.06 5.20 -1.32
CA ARG A 138 -0.32 3.75 -1.42
C ARG A 138 0.94 2.96 -1.69
N ILE A 139 1.02 1.81 -1.05
CA ILE A 139 2.04 0.80 -1.32
C ILE A 139 1.31 -0.52 -1.58
N SER A 140 1.53 -1.07 -2.76
CA SER A 140 0.98 -2.38 -3.14
C SER A 140 2.01 -3.46 -2.86
N LEU A 141 1.59 -4.47 -2.12
CA LEU A 141 2.41 -5.62 -1.74
C LEU A 141 1.81 -6.91 -2.28
N GLY A 142 2.63 -7.94 -2.37
CA GLY A 142 2.19 -9.28 -2.74
C GLY A 142 2.82 -10.34 -1.86
N LEU A 143 2.07 -11.37 -1.51
CA LEU A 143 2.54 -12.54 -0.77
C LEU A 143 2.87 -13.70 -1.71
N LYS A 144 2.05 -13.93 -2.73
CA LYS A 144 2.26 -15.01 -3.70
C LYS A 144 3.57 -14.90 -4.47
N GLN A 145 4.09 -13.68 -4.65
CA GLN A 145 5.35 -13.42 -5.36
C GLN A 145 6.59 -13.88 -4.59
N LEU A 146 6.44 -14.22 -3.30
CA LEU A 146 7.50 -14.87 -2.52
C LEU A 146 7.75 -16.31 -3.00
N ASP A 147 6.70 -16.95 -3.51
CA ASP A 147 6.74 -18.30 -4.04
C ASP A 147 6.82 -18.28 -5.57
N GLN A 148 7.32 -19.37 -6.15
CA GLN A 148 7.29 -19.51 -7.60
C GLN A 148 5.86 -19.71 -8.07
N ASP A 149 5.51 -19.08 -9.20
CA ASP A 149 4.24 -19.35 -9.87
C ASP A 149 4.22 -20.81 -10.35
N PRO A 150 3.32 -21.67 -9.82
CA PRO A 150 3.25 -23.09 -10.22
C PRO A 150 3.02 -23.27 -11.72
N PHE A 151 2.24 -22.38 -12.32
CA PHE A 151 1.96 -22.45 -13.76
C PHE A 151 3.21 -22.14 -14.60
N ALA A 152 3.97 -21.11 -14.24
CA ALA A 152 5.22 -20.75 -14.90
C ALA A 152 6.27 -21.87 -14.75
N THR A 153 6.38 -22.45 -13.57
CA THR A 153 7.27 -23.59 -13.30
C THR A 153 6.89 -24.79 -14.15
N PHE A 154 5.61 -25.13 -14.20
CA PHE A 154 5.10 -26.21 -15.04
C PHE A 154 5.40 -25.99 -16.52
N MET A 155 5.19 -24.79 -17.04
CA MET A 155 5.49 -24.45 -18.42
C MET A 155 6.99 -24.57 -18.76
N ALA A 156 7.87 -24.19 -17.83
CA ALA A 156 9.31 -24.28 -18.01
C ALA A 156 9.81 -25.72 -18.06
N GLU A 157 9.23 -26.60 -17.23
CA GLU A 157 9.58 -28.02 -17.15
C GLU A 157 8.92 -28.86 -18.26
N ASN A 158 7.77 -28.42 -18.74
CA ASN A 158 6.98 -29.16 -19.73
C ASN A 158 6.67 -28.28 -20.95
N PRO A 159 7.65 -28.02 -21.84
CA PRO A 159 7.43 -27.25 -23.04
C PRO A 159 6.45 -27.92 -24.00
N ARG A 160 5.98 -27.16 -24.98
CA ARG A 160 5.05 -27.69 -25.98
C ARG A 160 5.55 -28.98 -26.62
N GLY A 161 4.72 -30.00 -26.60
CA GLY A 161 5.03 -31.34 -27.11
C GLY A 161 5.42 -32.35 -26.04
N SER A 162 5.55 -31.90 -24.78
CA SER A 162 5.80 -32.79 -23.65
C SER A 162 4.58 -33.70 -23.36
N GLN A 163 4.85 -34.92 -22.92
CA GLN A 163 3.83 -35.83 -22.43
C GLN A 163 3.73 -35.73 -20.91
N VAL A 164 2.52 -35.47 -20.42
CA VAL A 164 2.26 -35.31 -18.97
C VAL A 164 1.10 -36.24 -18.58
N LYS A 165 1.05 -36.60 -17.29
CA LYS A 165 -0.03 -37.38 -16.71
C LYS A 165 -1.02 -36.47 -16.00
N GLY A 166 -2.28 -36.85 -16.00
CA GLY A 166 -3.32 -36.12 -15.31
C GLY A 166 -4.51 -36.99 -14.95
N ILE A 167 -5.34 -36.46 -14.07
CA ILE A 167 -6.60 -37.09 -13.64
C ILE A 167 -7.75 -36.32 -14.25
N VAL A 168 -8.69 -37.03 -14.85
CA VAL A 168 -9.90 -36.42 -15.43
C VAL A 168 -10.81 -35.94 -14.30
N LYS A 169 -11.03 -34.63 -14.25
CA LYS A 169 -11.91 -33.97 -13.26
C LYS A 169 -13.37 -33.94 -13.72
N GLU A 170 -13.58 -33.49 -14.95
CA GLU A 170 -14.90 -33.29 -15.54
C GLU A 170 -14.89 -33.70 -16.99
N VAL A 171 -16.00 -34.27 -17.45
CA VAL A 171 -16.25 -34.58 -18.86
C VAL A 171 -17.59 -34.04 -19.27
N ASP A 172 -17.65 -33.31 -20.37
CA ASP A 172 -18.87 -32.82 -20.98
C ASP A 172 -18.87 -33.08 -22.50
N ALA A 173 -19.92 -32.65 -23.20
CA ALA A 173 -20.03 -32.85 -24.65
C ALA A 173 -18.96 -32.08 -25.46
N ARG A 174 -18.26 -31.12 -24.86
CA ARG A 174 -17.23 -30.30 -25.51
C ARG A 174 -15.81 -30.78 -25.26
N GLY A 175 -15.60 -31.52 -24.19
CA GLY A 175 -14.28 -32.01 -23.83
C GLY A 175 -14.18 -32.48 -22.39
N ALA A 176 -12.96 -32.64 -21.92
CA ALA A 176 -12.67 -33.04 -20.55
C ALA A 176 -11.68 -32.06 -19.89
N VAL A 177 -11.91 -31.78 -18.61
CA VAL A 177 -10.96 -31.04 -17.76
C VAL A 177 -10.07 -32.09 -17.06
N ILE A 178 -8.76 -31.93 -17.23
CA ILE A 178 -7.75 -32.80 -16.66
C ILE A 178 -6.89 -32.04 -15.68
N GLU A 179 -6.82 -32.52 -14.46
CA GLU A 179 -5.90 -32.02 -13.44
C GLU A 179 -4.53 -32.63 -13.67
N LEU A 180 -3.53 -31.81 -13.93
CA LEU A 180 -2.18 -32.28 -14.19
C LEU A 180 -1.49 -32.70 -12.88
N MET A 181 -0.75 -33.77 -12.94
CA MET A 181 0.05 -34.28 -11.83
C MET A 181 1.49 -33.78 -11.98
N ASP A 182 2.07 -33.34 -10.87
CA ASP A 182 3.50 -32.94 -10.77
C ASP A 182 4.40 -34.19 -10.95
#